data_fd85a5767264a8deabc7162145484da0
#
_entry.id   fd85a5767264a8deabc7162145484da0
#
_cell.length_a   1.000
_cell.length_b   1.000
_cell.length_c   1.000
_cell.angle_alpha   90.00
_cell.angle_beta   90.00
_cell.angle_gamma   90.00
#
_symmetry.space_group_name_H-M   'P 1'
#
loop_
_entity.id
_entity.type
_entity.pdbx_description
1 polymer ?
#
loop_
_entity_poly.entity_id
_entity_poly.type
_entity_poly.pdbx_seq_one_letter_code
_entity_poly.pdbx_strand_id
1 'polypeptide(L)'
;MNKTMISAAALAMVLSAVAASDPYDYKELTTTTALPVAATVTADGHELFDFGKDAIGWFEFVNMPPGDYEVVLGEMTNACGNVTNAYAGSTIRANRVSGKIDSRQYRVPFEKDPLNTRGWDPNAPSVMIPERLGIISAIRYAEIVKAPAKVTSANVARVAVHYPIDMKKSGFICDNKDLKRVYDLCKYSILATSFCGVYVDGDRERTPYEADAYINQLDQYAIDDDYSLGRKSHEWLMDHPTWPTEWKQHSIKIAWADWMWTGDKRSLEKYFDQLSTVKLMPEKCSKREDSLVVSTGETDSKGARDIIDWPRAERDGFDFGKVNAVVNAFHYRNLLEMRDIALALGKEVYAKHCQDEADRVKGAFLRTFIDPKDTLVRDCEGSEHKSLHANAIAVAMGLIDDANHRRRIAAYLDTRGMACSVYFAQYLLEAFFEADCADLAIKYMTAPGDRGWVGMMDFGSTITMEAWNMKAKPNQDLNHAWGAAPLNIISRYLLGVRPLEAGFKRILVAPQLGSLTRVSAVVPTAAGAVRLEVEGRQLKVSVPAPTLVVWKGETHQVGPGEHTFR
;
A
#
# COMPACT_ATOMS: atom_id res chain seq x y z
N MET A 1 -15.85 16.89 69.64
CA MET A 1 -15.54 17.77 68.49
C MET A 1 -14.37 17.14 67.74
N ASN A 2 -14.64 16.30 66.77
CA ASN A 2 -13.62 15.68 65.95
C ASN A 2 -13.74 16.23 64.54
N LYS A 3 -12.71 16.91 64.06
CA LYS A 3 -12.55 17.34 62.67
C LYS A 3 -11.84 16.22 61.90
N THR A 4 -12.57 15.58 61.01
CA THR A 4 -12.02 14.62 60.05
C THR A 4 -11.43 15.38 58.88
N MET A 5 -10.12 15.33 58.74
CA MET A 5 -9.41 15.81 57.53
C MET A 5 -9.53 14.75 56.41
N ILE A 6 -10.15 15.13 55.32
CA ILE A 6 -10.13 14.34 54.10
C ILE A 6 -8.87 14.68 53.33
N SER A 7 -7.94 13.75 53.27
CA SER A 7 -6.73 13.86 52.43
C SER A 7 -7.09 13.53 50.98
N ALA A 8 -6.99 14.53 50.11
CA ALA A 8 -7.08 14.32 48.66
C ALA A 8 -5.74 13.78 48.16
N ALA A 9 -5.69 12.49 47.85
CA ALA A 9 -4.57 11.90 47.13
C ALA A 9 -4.70 12.25 45.66
N ALA A 10 -3.87 13.15 45.17
CA ALA A 10 -3.71 13.43 43.76
C ALA A 10 -3.01 12.23 43.11
N LEU A 11 -3.76 11.46 42.31
CA LEU A 11 -3.23 10.40 41.46
C LEU A 11 -2.52 11.04 40.26
N ALA A 12 -1.20 11.23 40.36
CA ALA A 12 -0.37 11.62 39.23
C ALA A 12 -0.31 10.45 38.25
N MET A 13 -1.10 10.48 37.17
CA MET A 13 -0.87 9.64 36.02
C MET A 13 0.46 10.03 35.38
N VAL A 14 1.47 9.22 35.61
CA VAL A 14 2.70 9.25 34.81
C VAL A 14 2.31 8.71 33.45
N LEU A 15 2.08 9.61 32.49
CA LEU A 15 2.08 9.28 31.07
C LEU A 15 3.52 8.85 30.72
N SER A 16 3.79 7.55 30.79
CA SER A 16 4.99 7.00 30.17
C SER A 16 4.84 7.22 28.66
N ALA A 17 5.63 8.14 28.11
CA ALA A 17 5.81 8.22 26.68
C ALA A 17 6.29 6.83 26.21
N VAL A 18 5.45 6.11 25.47
CA VAL A 18 5.88 4.91 24.78
C VAL A 18 6.88 5.39 23.74
N ALA A 19 8.15 5.07 23.94
CA ALA A 19 9.17 5.37 22.94
C ALA A 19 8.79 4.67 21.63
N ALA A 20 8.83 5.40 20.51
CA ALA A 20 8.66 4.81 19.19
C ALA A 20 9.63 3.64 19.02
N SER A 21 9.22 2.59 18.33
CA SER A 21 10.09 1.45 18.02
C SER A 21 11.28 1.92 17.17
N ASP A 22 12.48 1.38 17.43
CA ASP A 22 13.66 1.68 16.60
C ASP A 22 13.41 1.13 15.19
N PRO A 23 13.45 1.96 14.12
CA PRO A 23 13.25 1.49 12.75
C PRO A 23 14.30 0.48 12.26
N TYR A 24 15.38 0.25 13.01
CA TYR A 24 16.36 -0.79 12.75
C TYR A 24 16.19 -2.04 13.61
N ASP A 25 15.16 -2.10 14.45
CA ASP A 25 14.80 -3.32 15.20
C ASP A 25 14.01 -4.29 14.31
N TYR A 26 14.71 -4.87 13.33
CA TYR A 26 14.11 -5.79 12.35
C TYR A 26 13.68 -7.09 13.02
N LYS A 27 12.37 -7.34 13.01
CA LYS A 27 11.82 -8.56 13.56
C LYS A 27 11.93 -9.72 12.60
N GLU A 28 11.98 -10.92 13.14
CA GLU A 28 11.90 -12.13 12.34
C GLU A 28 10.46 -12.41 11.88
N LEU A 29 10.36 -13.11 10.74
CA LEU A 29 9.09 -13.65 10.28
C LEU A 29 8.54 -14.62 11.31
N THR A 30 7.23 -14.51 11.55
CA THR A 30 6.46 -15.36 12.45
C THR A 30 5.42 -16.16 11.68
N THR A 31 4.71 -17.03 12.38
CA THR A 31 3.67 -17.87 11.80
C THR A 31 2.37 -17.81 12.60
N THR A 32 1.26 -17.97 11.88
CA THR A 32 -0.08 -18.10 12.48
C THR A 32 -0.77 -19.32 11.91
N THR A 33 -1.22 -20.22 12.80
CA THR A 33 -1.98 -21.42 12.43
C THR A 33 -3.46 -21.10 12.34
N ALA A 34 -4.10 -21.49 11.26
CA ALA A 34 -5.54 -21.40 11.03
C ALA A 34 -6.15 -22.80 10.83
N LEU A 35 -7.30 -23.02 11.44
CA LEU A 35 -8.18 -24.15 11.14
C LEU A 35 -9.21 -23.74 10.08
N PRO A 36 -9.78 -24.69 9.32
CA PRO A 36 -10.83 -24.37 8.35
C PRO A 36 -12.05 -23.72 9.02
N VAL A 37 -12.59 -22.69 8.38
CA VAL A 37 -13.84 -22.04 8.78
C VAL A 37 -15.06 -22.72 8.15
N ALA A 38 -14.85 -23.49 7.08
CA ALA A 38 -15.87 -24.30 6.42
C ALA A 38 -15.27 -25.59 5.86
N ALA A 39 -16.10 -26.64 5.80
CA ALA A 39 -15.79 -27.88 5.13
C ALA A 39 -17.01 -28.29 4.28
N THR A 40 -16.76 -28.60 3.02
CA THR A 40 -17.77 -29.01 2.02
C THR A 40 -17.28 -30.23 1.23
N VAL A 41 -18.06 -30.68 0.29
CA VAL A 41 -17.68 -31.75 -0.65
C VAL A 41 -17.79 -31.22 -2.07
N THR A 42 -16.76 -31.44 -2.89
CA THR A 42 -16.75 -31.06 -4.30
C THR A 42 -17.72 -31.92 -5.12
N ALA A 43 -18.00 -31.52 -6.36
CA ALA A 43 -18.81 -32.32 -7.26
C ALA A 43 -18.21 -33.70 -7.55
N ASP A 44 -16.88 -33.84 -7.43
CA ASP A 44 -16.14 -35.10 -7.60
C ASP A 44 -16.12 -35.98 -6.33
N GLY A 45 -16.73 -35.50 -5.24
CA GLY A 45 -16.82 -36.23 -3.97
C GLY A 45 -15.61 -36.05 -3.05
N HIS A 46 -14.72 -35.08 -3.30
CA HIS A 46 -13.57 -34.79 -2.45
C HIS A 46 -13.95 -33.85 -1.29
N GLU A 47 -13.36 -34.04 -0.10
CA GLU A 47 -13.48 -33.06 0.98
C GLU A 47 -12.73 -31.79 0.62
N LEU A 48 -13.42 -30.63 0.72
CA LEU A 48 -12.88 -29.30 0.53
C LEU A 48 -12.90 -28.51 1.83
N PHE A 49 -11.76 -27.98 2.22
CA PHE A 49 -11.59 -27.12 3.40
C PHE A 49 -11.29 -25.70 2.97
N ASP A 50 -12.09 -24.72 3.44
CA ASP A 50 -11.86 -23.28 3.27
C ASP A 50 -11.29 -22.70 4.58
N PHE A 51 -10.12 -22.08 4.53
CA PHE A 51 -9.49 -21.37 5.65
C PHE A 51 -9.99 -19.92 5.80
N GLY A 52 -10.99 -19.52 5.02
CA GLY A 52 -11.68 -18.24 5.06
C GLY A 52 -10.94 -17.09 4.38
N LYS A 53 -9.64 -17.05 4.50
CA LYS A 53 -8.79 -16.04 3.84
C LYS A 53 -7.57 -16.70 3.23
N ASP A 54 -7.10 -16.18 2.11
CA ASP A 54 -5.84 -16.60 1.53
C ASP A 54 -4.65 -16.14 2.38
N ALA A 55 -3.56 -16.90 2.40
CA ALA A 55 -2.30 -16.54 3.01
C ALA A 55 -1.15 -17.37 2.44
N ILE A 56 0.05 -16.82 2.51
CA ILE A 56 1.26 -17.48 2.04
C ILE A 56 1.88 -18.30 3.19
N GLY A 57 2.07 -19.60 2.97
CA GLY A 57 2.54 -20.50 3.99
C GLY A 57 2.54 -21.96 3.56
N TRP A 58 2.16 -22.85 4.47
CA TRP A 58 2.09 -24.28 4.19
C TRP A 58 0.86 -24.93 4.81
N PHE A 59 0.56 -26.14 4.34
CA PHE A 59 -0.54 -26.97 4.82
C PHE A 59 0.01 -28.15 5.61
N GLU A 60 -0.72 -28.55 6.66
CA GLU A 60 -0.39 -29.69 7.51
C GLU A 60 -1.56 -30.64 7.66
N PHE A 61 -1.28 -31.94 7.62
CA PHE A 61 -2.14 -32.96 8.20
C PHE A 61 -1.81 -33.11 9.69
N VAL A 62 -2.86 -33.20 10.52
CA VAL A 62 -2.74 -33.27 11.98
C VAL A 62 -3.45 -34.54 12.49
N ASN A 63 -2.73 -35.36 13.25
CA ASN A 63 -3.26 -36.61 13.85
C ASN A 63 -3.90 -37.58 12.81
N MET A 64 -3.40 -37.59 11.59
CA MET A 64 -3.79 -38.59 10.58
C MET A 64 -2.98 -39.88 10.76
N PRO A 65 -3.56 -41.08 10.46
CA PRO A 65 -2.78 -42.31 10.41
C PRO A 65 -1.75 -42.26 9.27
N PRO A 66 -0.64 -43.01 9.37
CA PRO A 66 0.29 -43.16 8.27
C PRO A 66 -0.38 -43.75 7.02
N GLY A 67 -0.01 -43.23 5.85
CA GLY A 67 -0.53 -43.73 4.57
C GLY A 67 -0.47 -42.68 3.47
N ASP A 68 -0.84 -43.11 2.27
CA ASP A 68 -0.78 -42.27 1.07
C ASP A 68 -1.83 -41.15 1.11
N TYR A 69 -1.45 -40.00 0.60
CA TYR A 69 -2.35 -38.87 0.41
C TYR A 69 -2.20 -38.26 -0.99
N GLU A 70 -3.22 -37.54 -1.42
CA GLU A 70 -3.21 -36.62 -2.56
C GLU A 70 -4.08 -35.41 -2.20
N VAL A 71 -3.55 -34.19 -2.32
CA VAL A 71 -4.21 -32.94 -1.98
C VAL A 71 -3.97 -31.90 -3.07
N VAL A 72 -4.97 -31.04 -3.33
CA VAL A 72 -4.82 -29.83 -4.17
C VAL A 72 -4.96 -28.62 -3.26
N LEU A 73 -3.93 -27.78 -3.23
CA LEU A 73 -3.82 -26.60 -2.38
C LEU A 73 -3.78 -25.32 -3.23
N GLY A 74 -4.63 -24.35 -2.95
CA GLY A 74 -4.66 -23.16 -3.78
C GLY A 74 -5.54 -22.03 -3.28
N GLU A 75 -5.66 -21.00 -4.11
CA GLU A 75 -6.26 -19.70 -3.76
C GLU A 75 -7.75 -19.63 -4.11
N MET A 76 -8.23 -20.40 -5.08
CA MET A 76 -9.61 -20.34 -5.54
C MET A 76 -10.18 -21.69 -5.94
N THR A 77 -11.51 -21.75 -6.09
CA THR A 77 -12.24 -22.92 -6.58
C THR A 77 -13.04 -22.60 -7.84
N ASN A 78 -13.32 -23.62 -8.66
CA ASN A 78 -14.26 -23.53 -9.77
C ASN A 78 -15.72 -23.69 -9.30
N ALA A 79 -16.67 -23.62 -10.23
CA ALA A 79 -18.10 -23.80 -9.95
C ALA A 79 -18.46 -25.19 -9.40
N CYS A 80 -17.61 -26.22 -9.58
CA CYS A 80 -17.76 -27.55 -9.03
C CYS A 80 -17.16 -27.71 -7.62
N GLY A 81 -16.55 -26.64 -7.09
CA GLY A 81 -15.88 -26.64 -5.80
C GLY A 81 -14.45 -27.16 -5.81
N ASN A 82 -13.92 -27.60 -6.96
CA ASN A 82 -12.53 -28.08 -7.04
C ASN A 82 -11.55 -26.90 -7.01
N VAL A 83 -10.44 -27.07 -6.32
CA VAL A 83 -9.33 -26.10 -6.32
C VAL A 83 -8.72 -26.04 -7.73
N THR A 84 -8.54 -24.82 -8.24
CA THR A 84 -8.19 -24.62 -9.64
C THR A 84 -7.36 -23.36 -9.88
N ASN A 85 -6.57 -23.39 -10.95
CA ASN A 85 -5.98 -22.22 -11.59
C ASN A 85 -6.63 -21.94 -12.96
N ALA A 86 -7.91 -22.22 -13.11
CA ALA A 86 -8.69 -22.39 -14.35
C ALA A 86 -8.63 -21.24 -15.38
N TYR A 87 -7.95 -20.15 -15.09
CA TYR A 87 -7.76 -19.06 -16.05
C TYR A 87 -6.50 -19.31 -16.87
N ALA A 88 -6.65 -19.42 -18.18
CA ALA A 88 -5.54 -19.62 -19.11
C ALA A 88 -4.46 -18.55 -18.92
N GLY A 89 -3.23 -18.98 -18.65
CA GLY A 89 -2.10 -18.08 -18.40
C GLY A 89 -2.05 -17.48 -17.00
N SER A 90 -2.98 -17.83 -16.10
CA SER A 90 -2.97 -17.34 -14.71
C SER A 90 -1.81 -17.94 -13.91
N THR A 91 -1.34 -17.20 -12.93
CA THR A 91 -0.36 -17.64 -11.92
C THR A 91 -0.99 -17.91 -10.56
N ILE A 92 -2.33 -17.94 -10.51
CA ILE A 92 -3.11 -18.36 -9.33
C ILE A 92 -2.69 -19.77 -8.92
N ARG A 93 -2.42 -19.95 -7.65
CA ARG A 93 -1.89 -21.22 -7.13
C ARG A 93 -2.97 -22.30 -7.11
N ALA A 94 -2.63 -23.49 -7.62
CA ALA A 94 -3.37 -24.74 -7.48
C ALA A 94 -2.37 -25.89 -7.54
N ASN A 95 -1.72 -26.16 -6.41
CA ASN A 95 -0.65 -27.13 -6.28
C ASN A 95 -1.21 -28.51 -5.95
N ARG A 96 -1.11 -29.46 -6.87
CA ARG A 96 -1.45 -30.88 -6.64
C ARG A 96 -0.22 -31.58 -6.08
N VAL A 97 -0.35 -32.14 -4.87
CA VAL A 97 0.75 -32.80 -4.17
C VAL A 97 0.30 -34.17 -3.69
N SER A 98 1.13 -35.19 -3.95
CA SER A 98 0.93 -36.56 -3.48
C SER A 98 2.14 -37.01 -2.66
N GLY A 99 1.90 -37.88 -1.69
CA GLY A 99 2.97 -38.38 -0.84
C GLY A 99 2.47 -39.38 0.19
N LYS A 100 3.22 -39.53 1.27
CA LYS A 100 2.87 -40.43 2.36
C LYS A 100 2.98 -39.72 3.70
N ILE A 101 1.91 -39.70 4.47
CA ILE A 101 1.91 -39.25 5.86
C ILE A 101 2.70 -40.25 6.70
N ASP A 102 3.70 -39.79 7.42
CA ASP A 102 4.57 -40.62 8.27
C ASP A 102 4.71 -40.10 9.72
N SER A 103 4.08 -38.97 10.04
CA SER A 103 4.15 -38.33 11.32
C SER A 103 2.78 -37.75 11.75
N ARG A 104 2.61 -37.53 13.06
CA ARG A 104 1.36 -37.00 13.62
C ARG A 104 1.03 -35.57 13.18
N GLN A 105 2.06 -34.77 12.92
CA GLN A 105 1.95 -33.45 12.33
C GLN A 105 2.81 -33.48 11.06
N TYR A 106 2.15 -33.59 9.92
CA TYR A 106 2.81 -33.81 8.64
C TYR A 106 2.64 -32.57 7.76
N ARG A 107 3.73 -31.88 7.50
CA ARG A 107 3.77 -30.76 6.56
C ARG A 107 3.82 -31.28 5.12
N VAL A 108 2.87 -30.86 4.29
CA VAL A 108 2.85 -31.17 2.85
C VAL A 108 3.96 -30.39 2.17
N PRO A 109 4.89 -31.04 1.46
CA PRO A 109 6.00 -30.38 0.78
C PRO A 109 5.51 -29.72 -0.52
N PHE A 110 6.05 -28.52 -0.82
CA PHE A 110 5.91 -27.90 -2.13
C PHE A 110 7.21 -28.02 -2.93
N GLU A 111 7.08 -27.98 -4.27
CA GLU A 111 8.20 -27.79 -5.16
C GLU A 111 8.59 -26.32 -5.28
N LYS A 112 9.86 -26.05 -5.61
CA LYS A 112 10.34 -24.68 -5.88
C LYS A 112 9.73 -24.17 -7.17
N ASP A 113 9.12 -22.98 -7.11
CA ASP A 113 8.70 -22.25 -8.28
C ASP A 113 9.88 -21.46 -8.86
N PRO A 114 10.26 -21.68 -10.13
CA PRO A 114 11.32 -20.93 -10.77
C PRO A 114 11.05 -19.42 -10.84
N LEU A 115 9.78 -19.01 -10.92
CA LEU A 115 9.40 -17.60 -11.07
C LEU A 115 9.75 -16.79 -9.82
N ASN A 116 9.58 -17.35 -8.61
CA ASN A 116 9.83 -16.65 -7.35
C ASN A 116 11.16 -16.99 -6.68
N THR A 117 12.09 -17.60 -7.42
CA THR A 117 13.43 -17.96 -6.92
C THR A 117 14.59 -17.39 -7.73
N ARG A 118 14.32 -16.73 -8.87
CA ARG A 118 15.34 -16.17 -9.75
C ARG A 118 15.25 -14.67 -9.94
N GLY A 119 14.04 -14.09 -9.86
CA GLY A 119 13.75 -12.73 -10.32
C GLY A 119 13.73 -12.59 -11.85
N TRP A 120 13.12 -11.53 -12.32
CA TRP A 120 13.02 -11.19 -13.74
C TRP A 120 14.24 -10.42 -14.24
N ASP A 121 14.81 -9.60 -13.38
CA ASP A 121 15.95 -8.73 -13.66
C ASP A 121 17.10 -9.12 -12.72
N PRO A 122 18.32 -9.33 -13.22
CA PRO A 122 19.48 -9.56 -12.37
C PRO A 122 19.71 -8.48 -11.29
N ASN A 123 19.24 -7.25 -11.55
CA ASN A 123 19.35 -6.14 -10.60
C ASN A 123 18.17 -6.08 -9.61
N ALA A 124 17.07 -6.78 -9.90
CA ALA A 124 15.87 -6.87 -9.05
C ALA A 124 15.56 -8.36 -8.75
N PRO A 125 16.36 -8.99 -7.89
CA PRO A 125 16.21 -10.42 -7.59
C PRO A 125 14.98 -10.68 -6.72
N SER A 126 14.43 -11.89 -6.85
CA SER A 126 13.42 -12.39 -5.90
C SER A 126 13.99 -12.49 -4.49
N VAL A 127 13.18 -12.13 -3.50
CA VAL A 127 13.56 -12.30 -2.09
C VAL A 127 13.41 -13.76 -1.67
N MET A 128 14.50 -14.33 -1.16
CA MET A 128 14.50 -15.70 -0.71
C MET A 128 13.90 -15.84 0.69
N ILE A 129 13.01 -16.82 0.82
CA ILE A 129 12.45 -17.19 2.14
C ILE A 129 13.53 -17.84 2.99
N PRO A 130 13.63 -17.51 4.30
CA PRO A 130 14.57 -18.17 5.21
C PRO A 130 14.42 -19.70 5.19
N GLU A 131 15.52 -20.44 5.10
CA GLU A 131 15.52 -21.92 4.98
C GLU A 131 14.69 -22.63 6.06
N ARG A 132 14.69 -22.09 7.29
CA ARG A 132 13.88 -22.62 8.40
C ARG A 132 12.38 -22.68 8.12
N LEU A 133 11.89 -21.85 7.20
CA LEU A 133 10.48 -21.82 6.78
C LEU A 133 10.19 -22.76 5.61
N GLY A 134 11.21 -23.27 4.94
CA GLY A 134 11.09 -24.15 3.78
C GLY A 134 10.38 -23.49 2.61
N ILE A 135 9.81 -24.28 1.72
CA ILE A 135 9.04 -23.78 0.57
C ILE A 135 7.61 -23.49 1.02
N ILE A 136 7.09 -22.34 0.64
CA ILE A 136 5.74 -21.85 0.97
C ILE A 136 5.01 -21.43 -0.30
N SER A 137 3.68 -21.43 -0.25
CA SER A 137 2.79 -21.06 -1.36
C SER A 137 1.53 -20.36 -0.83
N ALA A 138 0.80 -19.67 -1.70
CA ALA A 138 -0.50 -19.12 -1.37
C ALA A 138 -1.56 -20.22 -1.24
N ILE A 139 -2.33 -20.20 -0.14
CA ILE A 139 -3.33 -21.21 0.20
C ILE A 139 -4.52 -20.58 0.90
N ARG A 140 -5.69 -20.71 0.30
CA ARG A 140 -6.98 -20.52 0.95
C ARG A 140 -7.74 -21.83 1.10
N TYR A 141 -7.64 -22.70 0.09
CA TYR A 141 -8.39 -23.94 -0.01
C TYR A 141 -7.49 -25.18 0.00
N ALA A 142 -7.98 -26.26 0.61
CA ALA A 142 -7.38 -27.58 0.53
C ALA A 142 -8.45 -28.60 0.10
N GLU A 143 -8.28 -29.19 -1.08
CA GLU A 143 -9.11 -30.27 -1.61
C GLU A 143 -8.40 -31.61 -1.37
N ILE A 144 -9.00 -32.50 -0.60
CA ILE A 144 -8.44 -33.82 -0.28
C ILE A 144 -8.94 -34.82 -1.32
N VAL A 145 -8.08 -35.19 -2.26
CA VAL A 145 -8.39 -36.19 -3.30
C VAL A 145 -8.25 -37.60 -2.77
N LYS A 146 -7.23 -37.83 -1.92
CA LYS A 146 -6.98 -39.12 -1.27
C LYS A 146 -6.38 -38.90 0.12
N ALA A 147 -6.82 -39.71 1.08
CA ALA A 147 -6.22 -39.74 2.41
C ALA A 147 -6.33 -41.17 3.00
N PRO A 148 -5.45 -41.56 3.96
CA PRO A 148 -5.48 -42.89 4.57
C PRO A 148 -6.69 -43.14 5.49
N ALA A 149 -7.42 -42.09 5.87
CA ALA A 149 -8.66 -42.12 6.62
C ALA A 149 -9.52 -40.91 6.29
N LYS A 150 -10.77 -40.89 6.73
CA LYS A 150 -11.66 -39.72 6.61
C LYS A 150 -11.01 -38.49 7.24
N VAL A 151 -10.97 -37.38 6.50
CA VAL A 151 -10.41 -36.11 6.96
C VAL A 151 -11.53 -35.24 7.51
N THR A 152 -11.27 -34.60 8.63
CA THR A 152 -12.16 -33.61 9.26
C THR A 152 -11.43 -32.29 9.45
N SER A 153 -12.14 -31.22 9.79
CA SER A 153 -11.52 -29.92 10.08
C SER A 153 -10.47 -29.96 11.20
N ALA A 154 -10.53 -30.95 12.09
CA ALA A 154 -9.53 -31.16 13.15
C ALA A 154 -8.24 -31.85 12.66
N ASN A 155 -8.26 -32.39 11.45
CA ASN A 155 -7.14 -33.12 10.86
C ASN A 155 -6.31 -32.29 9.89
N VAL A 156 -6.65 -31.03 9.68
CA VAL A 156 -5.98 -30.14 8.73
C VAL A 156 -5.74 -28.77 9.33
N ALA A 157 -4.60 -28.18 9.01
CA ALA A 157 -4.26 -26.83 9.39
C ALA A 157 -3.51 -26.11 8.25
N ARG A 158 -3.68 -24.80 8.15
CA ARG A 158 -2.82 -23.93 7.35
C ARG A 158 -1.98 -23.08 8.27
N VAL A 159 -0.68 -23.05 8.03
CA VAL A 159 0.26 -22.19 8.76
C VAL A 159 0.69 -21.06 7.82
N ALA A 160 0.29 -19.83 8.13
CA ALA A 160 0.63 -18.63 7.39
C ALA A 160 1.93 -18.04 7.92
N VAL A 161 2.79 -17.58 7.01
CA VAL A 161 4.03 -16.85 7.30
C VAL A 161 3.78 -15.36 7.10
N HIS A 162 4.20 -14.52 8.03
CA HIS A 162 4.08 -13.07 7.91
C HIS A 162 5.05 -12.32 8.83
N TYR A 163 5.26 -11.05 8.57
CA TYR A 163 5.89 -10.15 9.51
C TYR A 163 4.97 -9.92 10.72
N PRO A 164 5.48 -9.74 11.95
CA PRO A 164 4.65 -9.61 13.16
C PRO A 164 4.00 -8.21 13.30
N ILE A 165 3.15 -7.83 12.33
CA ILE A 165 2.36 -6.60 12.36
C ILE A 165 1.26 -6.73 13.42
N ASP A 166 1.14 -5.74 14.33
CA ASP A 166 0.08 -5.74 15.33
C ASP A 166 -1.23 -5.15 14.77
N MET A 167 -2.06 -6.01 14.25
CA MET A 167 -3.35 -5.66 13.66
C MET A 167 -4.35 -5.01 14.64
N LYS A 168 -4.07 -4.97 15.95
CA LYS A 168 -4.96 -4.39 16.96
C LYS A 168 -4.70 -2.90 17.21
N LYS A 169 -3.57 -2.37 16.74
CA LYS A 169 -3.20 -0.96 16.94
C LYS A 169 -4.04 0.01 16.13
N SER A 170 -4.71 -0.44 15.10
CA SER A 170 -5.54 0.38 14.23
C SER A 170 -6.97 -0.13 14.12
N GLY A 171 -7.89 0.76 13.83
CA GLY A 171 -9.29 0.43 13.60
C GLY A 171 -10.01 1.54 12.84
N PHE A 172 -11.03 1.14 12.05
CA PHE A 172 -11.89 2.05 11.32
C PHE A 172 -13.30 1.48 11.23
N ILE A 173 -14.28 2.26 11.63
CA ILE A 173 -15.71 1.96 11.53
C ILE A 173 -16.41 3.20 11.00
N CYS A 174 -17.32 3.05 10.06
CA CYS A 174 -18.12 4.14 9.53
C CYS A 174 -19.53 3.65 9.14
N ASP A 175 -20.40 4.57 8.76
CA ASP A 175 -21.76 4.28 8.31
C ASP A 175 -21.85 3.82 6.84
N ASN A 176 -20.73 3.77 6.11
CA ASN A 176 -20.62 3.13 4.80
C ASN A 176 -20.06 1.71 4.94
N LYS A 177 -20.89 0.69 4.71
CA LYS A 177 -20.51 -0.72 4.90
C LYS A 177 -19.43 -1.19 3.91
N ASP A 178 -19.51 -0.74 2.66
CA ASP A 178 -18.54 -1.16 1.65
C ASP A 178 -17.18 -0.51 1.88
N LEU A 179 -17.12 0.74 2.32
CA LEU A 179 -15.88 1.39 2.71
C LEU A 179 -15.20 0.65 3.89
N LYS A 180 -16.00 0.18 4.86
CA LYS A 180 -15.48 -0.66 5.96
C LYS A 180 -14.93 -1.98 5.44
N ARG A 181 -15.62 -2.65 4.52
CA ARG A 181 -15.15 -3.89 3.89
C ARG A 181 -13.84 -3.69 3.12
N VAL A 182 -13.74 -2.59 2.37
CA VAL A 182 -12.52 -2.21 1.64
C VAL A 182 -11.36 -1.96 2.60
N TYR A 183 -11.58 -1.23 3.70
CA TYR A 183 -10.58 -1.05 4.75
C TYR A 183 -10.07 -2.40 5.29
N ASP A 184 -10.98 -3.34 5.58
CA ASP A 184 -10.61 -4.65 6.12
C ASP A 184 -9.86 -5.52 5.11
N LEU A 185 -10.24 -5.47 3.83
CA LEU A 185 -9.52 -6.13 2.73
C LEU A 185 -8.08 -5.60 2.67
N CYS A 186 -7.92 -4.28 2.55
CA CYS A 186 -6.62 -3.64 2.42
C CYS A 186 -5.73 -3.90 3.65
N LYS A 187 -6.30 -3.79 4.85
CA LYS A 187 -5.58 -4.05 6.09
C LYS A 187 -5.06 -5.48 6.18
N TYR A 188 -5.88 -6.46 5.79
CA TYR A 188 -5.44 -7.85 5.76
C TYR A 188 -4.40 -8.11 4.67
N SER A 189 -4.50 -7.44 3.53
CA SER A 189 -3.54 -7.57 2.43
C SER A 189 -2.12 -7.24 2.88
N ILE A 190 -1.93 -6.16 3.63
CA ILE A 190 -0.61 -5.78 4.15
C ILE A 190 -0.02 -6.87 5.07
N LEU A 191 -0.84 -7.48 5.94
CA LEU A 191 -0.37 -8.59 6.77
C LEU A 191 0.01 -9.80 5.91
N ALA A 192 -0.88 -10.22 5.02
CA ALA A 192 -0.75 -11.45 4.25
C ALA A 192 0.43 -11.43 3.27
N THR A 193 0.78 -10.24 2.73
CA THR A 193 1.89 -10.08 1.77
C THR A 193 3.24 -9.73 2.42
N SER A 194 3.31 -9.62 3.75
CA SER A 194 4.55 -9.31 4.49
C SER A 194 5.47 -10.53 4.71
N PHE A 195 5.21 -11.64 4.05
CA PHE A 195 5.82 -12.96 4.26
C PHE A 195 7.30 -13.08 3.86
N CYS A 196 7.85 -12.09 3.15
CA CYS A 196 9.27 -12.06 2.77
C CYS A 196 10.16 -11.26 3.74
N GLY A 197 9.57 -10.51 4.68
CA GLY A 197 10.33 -9.63 5.58
C GLY A 197 10.92 -8.39 4.90
N VAL A 198 10.47 -8.10 3.68
CA VAL A 198 10.52 -6.85 2.90
C VAL A 198 9.25 -6.82 2.05
N TYR A 199 8.85 -5.64 1.56
CA TYR A 199 7.71 -5.56 0.64
C TYR A 199 8.07 -6.16 -0.71
N VAL A 200 7.21 -7.05 -1.20
CA VAL A 200 7.33 -7.68 -2.52
C VAL A 200 6.01 -7.50 -3.27
N ASP A 201 6.05 -7.68 -4.56
CA ASP A 201 4.88 -7.61 -5.44
C ASP A 201 3.82 -8.69 -5.12
N GLY A 202 4.24 -9.89 -4.74
CA GLY A 202 3.35 -11.01 -4.38
C GLY A 202 4.11 -12.33 -4.36
N ASP A 203 3.40 -13.46 -4.23
CA ASP A 203 4.02 -14.78 -4.20
C ASP A 203 4.56 -15.24 -5.57
N ARG A 204 4.05 -14.66 -6.66
CA ARG A 204 4.45 -15.04 -8.02
C ARG A 204 5.92 -14.79 -8.31
N GLU A 205 6.41 -13.59 -8.01
CA GLU A 205 7.79 -13.15 -8.31
C GLU A 205 8.62 -12.93 -7.05
N ARG A 206 8.01 -12.50 -5.96
CA ARG A 206 8.66 -12.09 -4.70
C ARG A 206 9.72 -11.02 -4.93
N THR A 207 9.47 -10.13 -5.89
CA THR A 207 10.39 -9.06 -6.25
C THR A 207 9.93 -7.74 -5.61
N PRO A 208 10.80 -7.03 -4.88
CA PRO A 208 10.52 -5.67 -4.44
C PRO A 208 10.54 -4.69 -5.62
N TYR A 209 9.55 -3.79 -5.65
CA TYR A 209 9.47 -2.67 -6.58
C TYR A 209 9.24 -1.37 -5.81
N GLU A 210 9.83 -0.25 -6.25
CA GLU A 210 9.75 1.02 -5.52
C GLU A 210 8.30 1.55 -5.44
N ALA A 211 7.52 1.39 -6.52
CA ALA A 211 6.13 1.84 -6.53
C ALA A 211 5.26 1.05 -5.54
N ASP A 212 5.41 -0.28 -5.52
CA ASP A 212 4.77 -1.18 -4.57
C ASP A 212 5.17 -0.83 -3.13
N ALA A 213 6.48 -0.69 -2.91
CA ALA A 213 7.02 -0.42 -1.60
C ALA A 213 6.53 0.92 -1.02
N TYR A 214 6.33 1.95 -1.85
CA TYR A 214 5.79 3.23 -1.39
C TYR A 214 4.37 3.10 -0.87
N ILE A 215 3.50 2.41 -1.60
CA ILE A 215 2.10 2.20 -1.19
C ILE A 215 2.06 1.30 0.05
N ASN A 216 2.76 0.16 0.02
CA ASN A 216 2.81 -0.79 1.13
C ASN A 216 3.34 -0.16 2.41
N GLN A 217 4.35 0.73 2.31
CA GLN A 217 4.88 1.50 3.43
C GLN A 217 3.83 2.40 4.06
N LEU A 218 3.14 3.21 3.25
CA LEU A 218 2.09 4.11 3.74
C LEU A 218 0.94 3.33 4.36
N ASP A 219 0.58 2.18 3.79
CA ASP A 219 -0.49 1.32 4.28
C ASP A 219 -0.11 0.64 5.61
N GLN A 220 1.12 0.13 5.73
CA GLN A 220 1.60 -0.44 6.98
C GLN A 220 1.68 0.64 8.07
N TYR A 221 2.19 1.82 7.76
CA TYR A 221 2.30 2.95 8.68
C TYR A 221 0.92 3.48 9.13
N ALA A 222 -0.15 3.20 8.38
CA ALA A 222 -1.51 3.48 8.77
C ALA A 222 -2.08 2.50 9.82
N ILE A 223 -1.44 1.34 10.02
CA ILE A 223 -1.98 0.26 10.87
C ILE A 223 -1.07 -0.17 12.00
N ASP A 224 0.22 0.10 11.94
CA ASP A 224 1.19 -0.27 12.97
C ASP A 224 2.25 0.84 13.13
N ASP A 225 2.79 1.00 14.34
CA ASP A 225 3.88 1.92 14.68
C ASP A 225 5.26 1.23 14.72
N ASP A 226 5.35 0.01 14.20
CA ASP A 226 6.61 -0.65 13.86
C ASP A 226 7.00 -0.31 12.42
N TYR A 227 7.95 0.57 12.24
CA TYR A 227 8.38 1.07 10.93
C TYR A 227 9.54 0.29 10.32
N SER A 228 10.04 -0.74 11.00
CA SER A 228 11.28 -1.42 10.60
C SER A 228 11.15 -2.21 9.30
N LEU A 229 9.98 -2.81 8.99
CA LEU A 229 9.73 -3.48 7.72
C LEU A 229 9.83 -2.50 6.53
N GLY A 230 9.23 -1.30 6.68
CA GLY A 230 9.31 -0.24 5.67
C GLY A 230 10.73 0.25 5.45
N ARG A 231 11.48 0.51 6.54
CA ARG A 231 12.90 0.88 6.50
C ARG A 231 13.75 -0.16 5.79
N LYS A 232 13.59 -1.43 6.15
CA LYS A 232 14.34 -2.53 5.53
C LYS A 232 14.03 -2.66 4.04
N SER A 233 12.76 -2.51 3.66
CA SER A 233 12.33 -2.56 2.25
C SER A 233 12.91 -1.40 1.44
N HIS A 234 12.93 -0.19 2.01
CA HIS A 234 13.58 0.96 1.40
C HIS A 234 15.07 0.72 1.16
N GLU A 235 15.81 0.28 2.18
CA GLU A 235 17.25 0.04 2.07
C GLU A 235 17.57 -1.08 1.08
N TRP A 236 16.73 -2.14 1.02
CA TRP A 236 16.85 -3.16 -0.03
C TRP A 236 16.78 -2.55 -1.44
N LEU A 237 15.78 -1.68 -1.70
CA LEU A 237 15.58 -1.04 -3.01
C LEU A 237 16.63 0.02 -3.35
N MET A 238 17.32 0.57 -2.36
CA MET A 238 18.48 1.43 -2.62
C MET A 238 19.64 0.63 -3.23
N ASP A 239 19.82 -0.61 -2.79
CA ASP A 239 20.88 -1.53 -3.25
C ASP A 239 20.43 -2.32 -4.51
N HIS A 240 19.13 -2.54 -4.71
CA HIS A 240 18.55 -3.32 -5.82
C HIS A 240 17.44 -2.53 -6.53
N PRO A 241 17.78 -1.43 -7.24
CA PRO A 241 16.78 -0.59 -7.91
C PRO A 241 16.16 -1.30 -9.11
N THR A 242 14.85 -1.07 -9.34
CA THR A 242 14.16 -1.59 -10.51
C THR A 242 14.34 -0.70 -11.75
N TRP A 243 13.76 -1.09 -12.87
CA TRP A 243 14.02 -0.46 -14.18
C TRP A 243 13.12 0.73 -14.55
N PRO A 244 11.85 0.88 -14.06
CA PRO A 244 11.00 1.98 -14.51
C PRO A 244 11.50 3.34 -14.03
N THR A 245 11.43 4.36 -14.92
CA THR A 245 11.92 5.70 -14.64
C THR A 245 11.28 6.31 -13.41
N GLU A 246 9.95 6.42 -13.40
CA GLU A 246 9.19 7.03 -12.32
C GLU A 246 9.12 6.15 -11.07
N TRP A 247 9.33 4.84 -11.17
CA TRP A 247 9.41 3.99 -9.99
C TRP A 247 10.70 4.25 -9.20
N LYS A 248 11.84 4.43 -9.87
CA LYS A 248 13.08 4.87 -9.21
C LYS A 248 12.91 6.19 -8.45
N GLN A 249 12.07 7.09 -8.97
CA GLN A 249 11.73 8.36 -8.32
C GLN A 249 10.96 8.15 -7.01
N HIS A 250 10.23 7.05 -6.83
CA HIS A 250 9.55 6.72 -5.57
C HIS A 250 10.50 6.50 -4.40
N SER A 251 11.77 6.16 -4.63
CA SER A 251 12.76 6.02 -3.55
C SER A 251 12.87 7.27 -2.67
N ILE A 252 12.73 8.46 -3.26
CA ILE A 252 12.76 9.72 -2.49
C ILE A 252 11.50 9.86 -1.65
N LYS A 253 10.33 9.51 -2.21
CA LYS A 253 9.05 9.53 -1.48
C LYS A 253 9.05 8.57 -0.30
N ILE A 254 9.61 7.36 -0.51
CA ILE A 254 9.77 6.35 0.54
C ILE A 254 10.68 6.88 1.65
N ALA A 255 11.84 7.45 1.30
CA ALA A 255 12.78 8.00 2.26
C ALA A 255 12.21 9.18 3.06
N TRP A 256 11.49 10.09 2.37
CA TRP A 256 10.83 11.23 2.99
C TRP A 256 9.71 10.77 3.95
N ALA A 257 8.86 9.82 3.51
CA ALA A 257 7.79 9.27 4.33
C ALA A 257 8.35 8.53 5.56
N ASP A 258 9.37 7.72 5.39
CA ASP A 258 10.03 7.03 6.49
C ASP A 258 10.52 8.02 7.57
N TRP A 259 11.23 9.07 7.16
CA TRP A 259 11.67 10.11 8.08
C TRP A 259 10.52 10.86 8.73
N MET A 260 9.51 11.25 7.97
CA MET A 260 8.37 11.99 8.50
C MET A 260 7.58 11.17 9.53
N TRP A 261 7.42 9.87 9.32
CA TRP A 261 6.71 9.00 10.27
C TRP A 261 7.58 8.63 11.47
N THR A 262 8.85 8.33 11.29
CA THR A 262 9.74 7.87 12.35
C THR A 262 10.45 8.99 13.12
N GLY A 263 10.78 10.10 12.46
CA GLY A 263 11.70 11.12 12.95
C GLY A 263 13.18 10.73 12.87
N ASP A 264 13.50 9.54 12.40
CA ASP A 264 14.84 8.98 12.35
C ASP A 264 15.55 9.34 11.04
N LYS A 265 16.74 9.93 11.12
CA LYS A 265 17.50 10.43 9.98
C LYS A 265 18.59 9.47 9.48
N ARG A 266 18.87 8.37 10.19
CA ARG A 266 20.02 7.49 9.88
C ARG A 266 19.99 6.97 8.46
N SER A 267 18.82 6.59 7.93
CA SER A 267 18.69 6.16 6.54
C SER A 267 18.89 7.31 5.55
N LEU A 268 18.42 8.52 5.89
CA LEU A 268 18.68 9.71 5.06
C LEU A 268 20.16 10.05 4.99
N GLU A 269 20.87 9.98 6.12
CA GLU A 269 22.32 10.22 6.19
C GLU A 269 23.09 9.20 5.35
N LYS A 270 22.69 7.92 5.44
CA LYS A 270 23.30 6.81 4.70
C LYS A 270 23.14 6.95 3.19
N TYR A 271 21.98 7.33 2.71
CA TYR A 271 21.63 7.28 1.29
C TYR A 271 21.48 8.66 0.61
N PHE A 272 21.84 9.75 1.30
CA PHE A 272 21.66 11.11 0.75
C PHE A 272 22.24 11.28 -0.66
N ASP A 273 23.44 10.79 -0.90
CA ASP A 273 24.12 10.94 -2.20
C ASP A 273 23.39 10.20 -3.32
N GLN A 274 22.88 9.00 -3.05
CA GLN A 274 22.08 8.27 -4.05
C GLN A 274 20.72 8.95 -4.28
N LEU A 275 20.04 9.39 -3.22
CA LEU A 275 18.75 10.09 -3.31
C LEU A 275 18.89 11.39 -4.12
N SER A 276 19.95 12.18 -3.85
CA SER A 276 20.19 13.47 -4.49
C SER A 276 20.72 13.38 -5.94
N THR A 277 21.08 12.19 -6.39
CA THR A 277 21.63 11.96 -7.74
C THR A 277 20.77 10.98 -8.54
N VAL A 278 21.09 9.69 -8.50
CA VAL A 278 20.51 8.65 -9.38
C VAL A 278 19.02 8.38 -9.13
N LYS A 279 18.49 8.73 -7.94
CA LYS A 279 17.05 8.61 -7.67
C LYS A 279 16.29 9.87 -8.06
N LEU A 280 16.90 11.06 -7.90
CA LEU A 280 16.31 12.33 -8.31
C LEU A 280 16.34 12.47 -9.85
N MET A 281 17.41 12.03 -10.50
CA MET A 281 17.57 11.99 -11.95
C MET A 281 17.89 10.55 -12.38
N PRO A 282 16.86 9.73 -12.66
CA PRO A 282 17.06 8.34 -13.04
C PRO A 282 17.95 8.17 -14.28
N GLU A 283 18.55 6.98 -14.40
CA GLU A 283 19.41 6.64 -15.54
C GLU A 283 18.74 6.90 -16.87
N LYS A 284 19.50 7.43 -17.84
CA LYS A 284 19.06 7.84 -19.18
C LYS A 284 18.11 9.04 -19.22
N CYS A 285 17.81 9.65 -18.08
CA CYS A 285 17.15 10.94 -18.05
C CYS A 285 18.18 12.08 -18.13
N SER A 286 17.73 13.22 -18.60
CA SER A 286 18.52 14.46 -18.62
C SER A 286 17.64 15.65 -18.28
N LYS A 287 18.27 16.72 -17.81
CA LYS A 287 17.58 17.97 -17.51
C LYS A 287 17.66 18.93 -18.69
N ARG A 288 16.54 19.51 -19.07
CA ARG A 288 16.43 20.58 -20.07
C ARG A 288 16.74 21.95 -19.43
N GLU A 289 16.97 22.99 -20.21
CA GLU A 289 17.30 24.34 -19.71
C GLU A 289 16.22 24.94 -18.81
N ASP A 290 14.95 24.62 -19.06
CA ASP A 290 13.80 25.02 -18.23
C ASP A 290 13.53 24.10 -17.04
N SER A 291 14.48 23.22 -16.75
CA SER A 291 14.47 22.23 -15.66
C SER A 291 13.51 21.04 -15.82
N LEU A 292 12.77 20.94 -16.93
CA LEU A 292 12.01 19.72 -17.21
C LEU A 292 12.91 18.53 -17.49
N VAL A 293 12.49 17.37 -17.05
CA VAL A 293 13.15 16.08 -17.30
C VAL A 293 12.80 15.59 -18.70
N VAL A 294 13.84 15.26 -19.46
CA VAL A 294 13.75 14.49 -20.69
C VAL A 294 14.03 13.04 -20.34
N SER A 295 13.04 12.19 -20.42
CA SER A 295 13.12 10.76 -20.16
C SER A 295 13.27 9.94 -21.45
N THR A 296 13.20 8.62 -21.34
CA THR A 296 13.32 7.74 -22.51
C THR A 296 12.01 7.60 -23.30
N GLY A 297 10.88 7.97 -22.70
CA GLY A 297 9.55 7.60 -23.18
C GLY A 297 9.31 6.09 -23.08
N GLU A 298 8.24 5.60 -23.68
CA GLU A 298 8.03 4.16 -23.83
C GLU A 298 8.95 3.65 -24.96
N THR A 299 9.91 2.80 -24.61
CA THR A 299 10.75 2.12 -25.58
C THR A 299 10.60 0.61 -25.41
N ASP A 300 10.70 -0.17 -26.51
CA ASP A 300 10.74 -1.63 -26.46
C ASP A 300 12.11 -2.16 -26.01
N SER A 301 13.07 -1.26 -25.77
CA SER A 301 14.42 -1.64 -25.33
C SER A 301 14.39 -2.18 -23.88
N LYS A 302 15.18 -3.20 -23.60
CA LYS A 302 15.46 -3.65 -22.25
C LYS A 302 16.19 -2.53 -21.48
N GLY A 303 15.77 -2.27 -20.25
CA GLY A 303 16.38 -1.27 -19.37
C GLY A 303 15.44 -0.12 -19.01
N ALA A 304 16.00 0.98 -18.47
CA ALA A 304 15.22 2.12 -17.98
C ALA A 304 14.28 2.70 -19.06
N ARG A 305 13.01 2.77 -18.73
CA ARG A 305 11.93 3.32 -19.59
C ARG A 305 10.79 3.84 -18.72
N ASP A 306 9.98 4.73 -19.30
CA ASP A 306 8.78 5.20 -18.66
C ASP A 306 7.71 4.10 -18.72
N ILE A 307 6.96 3.93 -17.65
CA ILE A 307 5.90 2.94 -17.57
C ILE A 307 4.53 3.59 -17.39
N ILE A 308 4.46 4.72 -16.72
CA ILE A 308 3.28 5.50 -16.36
C ILE A 308 2.32 4.70 -15.49
N ASP A 309 1.86 3.55 -15.98
CA ASP A 309 0.96 2.63 -15.29
C ASP A 309 1.12 1.20 -15.82
N TRP A 310 0.64 0.20 -15.05
CA TRP A 310 0.75 -1.20 -15.40
C TRP A 310 -0.51 -1.99 -14.99
N PRO A 311 -1.03 -2.90 -15.86
CA PRO A 311 -0.52 -3.24 -17.21
C PRO A 311 -0.81 -2.15 -18.27
N ARG A 312 -0.25 -2.33 -19.48
CA ARG A 312 -0.37 -1.34 -20.58
C ARG A 312 -1.81 -0.93 -20.91
N ALA A 313 -2.76 -1.86 -20.77
CA ALA A 313 -4.18 -1.59 -21.04
C ALA A 313 -4.81 -0.58 -20.04
N GLU A 314 -4.14 -0.33 -18.92
CA GLU A 314 -4.61 0.56 -17.85
C GLU A 314 -4.13 2.01 -17.99
N ARG A 315 -3.50 2.37 -19.09
CA ARG A 315 -2.84 3.68 -19.29
C ARG A 315 -3.74 4.76 -19.86
N ASP A 316 -5.04 4.54 -19.96
CA ASP A 316 -6.02 5.51 -20.49
C ASP A 316 -5.62 6.12 -21.85
N GLY A 317 -4.94 5.36 -22.71
CA GLY A 317 -4.44 5.83 -23.99
C GLY A 317 -3.28 6.83 -23.91
N PHE A 318 -2.54 6.87 -22.79
CA PHE A 318 -1.43 7.79 -22.54
C PHE A 318 -0.48 7.90 -23.75
N ASP A 319 -0.26 9.13 -24.21
CA ASP A 319 0.63 9.43 -25.33
C ASP A 319 2.07 9.65 -24.83
N PHE A 320 2.96 8.71 -25.17
CA PHE A 320 4.33 8.68 -24.66
C PHE A 320 5.25 9.62 -25.43
N GLY A 321 5.67 10.71 -24.77
CA GLY A 321 6.74 11.58 -25.24
C GLY A 321 7.92 11.60 -24.29
N LYS A 322 9.08 12.02 -24.77
CA LYS A 322 10.30 12.12 -23.95
C LYS A 322 10.19 13.17 -22.84
N VAL A 323 9.37 14.20 -23.04
CA VAL A 323 9.03 15.18 -22.01
C VAL A 323 7.57 14.97 -21.66
N ASN A 324 7.29 14.20 -20.62
CA ASN A 324 5.94 13.82 -20.24
C ASN A 324 5.55 14.34 -18.85
N ALA A 325 4.24 14.49 -18.63
CA ALA A 325 3.69 15.08 -17.43
C ALA A 325 3.94 14.23 -16.17
N VAL A 326 3.87 12.91 -16.26
CA VAL A 326 3.97 12.02 -15.09
C VAL A 326 5.39 12.04 -14.49
N VAL A 327 6.42 11.82 -15.31
CA VAL A 327 7.82 11.86 -14.86
C VAL A 327 8.16 13.24 -14.28
N ASN A 328 7.68 14.32 -14.91
CA ASN A 328 7.94 15.68 -14.46
C ASN A 328 7.16 16.07 -13.20
N ALA A 329 5.96 15.52 -12.99
CA ALA A 329 5.22 15.72 -11.74
C ALA A 329 5.91 15.03 -10.55
N PHE A 330 6.39 13.79 -10.72
CA PHE A 330 7.20 13.13 -9.72
C PHE A 330 8.50 13.87 -9.45
N HIS A 331 9.19 14.34 -10.49
CA HIS A 331 10.42 15.11 -10.33
C HIS A 331 10.20 16.39 -9.52
N TYR A 332 9.15 17.15 -9.83
CA TYR A 332 8.77 18.33 -9.05
C TYR A 332 8.58 18.00 -7.56
N ARG A 333 7.77 16.99 -7.26
CA ARG A 333 7.51 16.61 -5.88
C ARG A 333 8.77 16.13 -5.17
N ASN A 334 9.59 15.36 -5.84
CA ASN A 334 10.86 14.86 -5.30
C ASN A 334 11.85 15.98 -4.98
N LEU A 335 11.87 17.06 -5.77
CA LEU A 335 12.68 18.25 -5.43
C LEU A 335 12.24 18.88 -4.11
N LEU A 336 10.92 18.98 -3.85
CA LEU A 336 10.40 19.47 -2.57
C LEU A 336 10.72 18.53 -1.41
N GLU A 337 10.59 17.23 -1.62
CA GLU A 337 10.92 16.22 -0.61
C GLU A 337 12.44 16.19 -0.32
N MET A 338 13.28 16.30 -1.34
CA MET A 338 14.75 16.46 -1.20
C MET A 338 15.15 17.76 -0.51
N ARG A 339 14.41 18.86 -0.73
CA ARG A 339 14.59 20.10 0.04
C ARG A 339 14.38 19.82 1.53
N ASP A 340 13.29 19.17 1.90
CA ASP A 340 12.95 18.88 3.29
C ASP A 340 13.98 17.94 3.94
N ILE A 341 14.41 16.91 3.20
CA ILE A 341 15.48 15.99 3.61
C ILE A 341 16.79 16.76 3.83
N ALA A 342 17.15 17.64 2.90
CA ALA A 342 18.37 18.44 3.01
C ALA A 342 18.35 19.37 4.23
N LEU A 343 17.23 20.03 4.49
CA LEU A 343 17.04 20.86 5.68
C LEU A 343 17.19 20.02 6.96
N ALA A 344 16.60 18.82 6.99
CA ALA A 344 16.73 17.90 8.12
C ALA A 344 18.19 17.50 8.41
N LEU A 345 19.01 17.45 7.36
CA LEU A 345 20.44 17.10 7.44
C LEU A 345 21.37 18.32 7.52
N GLY A 346 20.84 19.54 7.67
CA GLY A 346 21.63 20.76 7.75
C GLY A 346 22.32 21.18 6.44
N LYS A 347 21.83 20.70 5.29
CA LYS A 347 22.37 20.97 3.95
C LYS A 347 21.62 22.14 3.28
N GLU A 348 21.63 23.32 3.90
CA GLU A 348 20.81 24.47 3.51
C GLU A 348 21.03 24.94 2.05
N VAL A 349 22.28 24.93 1.59
CA VAL A 349 22.62 25.32 0.19
C VAL A 349 21.96 24.39 -0.81
N TYR A 350 21.98 23.08 -0.54
CA TYR A 350 21.33 22.09 -1.40
C TYR A 350 19.79 22.19 -1.31
N ALA A 351 19.26 22.44 -0.12
CA ALA A 351 17.84 22.68 0.07
C ALA A 351 17.34 23.88 -0.75
N LYS A 352 18.09 24.99 -0.72
CA LYS A 352 17.77 26.15 -1.57
C LYS A 352 17.81 25.81 -3.05
N HIS A 353 18.83 25.07 -3.50
CA HIS A 353 18.92 24.61 -4.87
C HIS A 353 17.67 23.78 -5.27
N CYS A 354 17.25 22.84 -4.44
CA CYS A 354 16.04 22.04 -4.69
C CYS A 354 14.77 22.91 -4.80
N GLN A 355 14.62 23.92 -3.94
CA GLN A 355 13.48 24.83 -4.02
C GLN A 355 13.51 25.64 -5.33
N ASP A 356 14.67 26.24 -5.66
CA ASP A 356 14.82 27.05 -6.88
C ASP A 356 14.56 26.20 -8.16
N GLU A 357 14.96 24.91 -8.16
CA GLU A 357 14.68 23.97 -9.25
C GLU A 357 13.19 23.59 -9.27
N ALA A 358 12.57 23.29 -8.13
CA ALA A 358 11.14 22.98 -8.06
C ALA A 358 10.28 24.13 -8.63
N ASP A 359 10.62 25.38 -8.31
CA ASP A 359 9.91 26.54 -8.83
C ASP A 359 10.05 26.67 -10.36
N ARG A 360 11.23 26.38 -10.91
CA ARG A 360 11.45 26.33 -12.36
C ARG A 360 10.67 25.22 -13.04
N VAL A 361 10.73 24.00 -12.49
CA VAL A 361 9.97 22.84 -12.99
C VAL A 361 8.48 23.15 -12.99
N LYS A 362 7.94 23.70 -11.89
CA LYS A 362 6.52 24.06 -11.80
C LYS A 362 6.12 25.07 -12.87
N GLY A 363 6.90 26.14 -13.03
CA GLY A 363 6.65 27.15 -14.05
C GLY A 363 6.70 26.58 -15.47
N ALA A 364 7.68 25.72 -15.76
CA ALA A 364 7.82 25.06 -17.05
C ALA A 364 6.70 24.04 -17.28
N PHE A 365 6.34 23.25 -16.26
CA PHE A 365 5.24 22.28 -16.32
C PHE A 365 3.92 22.94 -16.71
N LEU A 366 3.54 24.03 -16.03
CA LEU A 366 2.30 24.74 -16.30
C LEU A 366 2.25 25.32 -17.72
N ARG A 367 3.38 25.81 -18.24
CA ARG A 367 3.44 26.32 -19.62
C ARG A 367 3.41 25.22 -20.68
N THR A 368 4.01 24.07 -20.40
CA THR A 368 4.17 22.98 -21.40
C THR A 368 2.96 22.07 -21.46
N PHE A 369 2.38 21.72 -20.30
CA PHE A 369 1.37 20.66 -20.24
C PHE A 369 -0.06 21.18 -20.06
N ILE A 370 -0.28 22.39 -19.50
CA ILE A 370 -1.64 22.90 -19.37
C ILE A 370 -2.15 23.37 -20.72
N ASP A 371 -3.26 22.77 -21.18
CA ASP A 371 -3.96 23.25 -22.37
C ASP A 371 -4.74 24.53 -22.05
N PRO A 372 -4.45 25.67 -22.71
CA PRO A 372 -5.16 26.93 -22.45
C PRO A 372 -6.66 26.88 -22.80
N LYS A 373 -7.13 25.93 -23.61
CA LYS A 373 -8.52 25.82 -24.05
C LYS A 373 -9.46 25.33 -22.95
N ASP A 374 -9.01 24.34 -22.17
CA ASP A 374 -9.83 23.66 -21.14
C ASP A 374 -9.13 23.55 -19.78
N THR A 375 -7.89 23.98 -19.70
CA THR A 375 -7.03 23.94 -18.49
C THR A 375 -6.70 22.53 -17.98
N LEU A 376 -6.88 21.50 -18.81
CA LEU A 376 -6.46 20.13 -18.50
C LEU A 376 -4.99 19.89 -18.84
N VAL A 377 -4.44 18.84 -18.26
CA VAL A 377 -3.02 18.46 -18.41
C VAL A 377 -2.86 17.49 -19.57
N ARG A 378 -2.03 17.85 -20.56
CA ARG A 378 -1.62 16.98 -21.67
C ARG A 378 -0.61 15.95 -21.19
N ASP A 379 -0.60 14.78 -21.83
CA ASP A 379 0.27 13.66 -21.46
C ASP A 379 1.76 13.97 -21.63
N CYS A 380 2.10 14.61 -22.74
CA CYS A 380 3.46 14.99 -23.06
C CYS A 380 3.50 16.28 -23.90
N GLU A 381 4.71 16.81 -24.09
CA GLU A 381 4.93 17.97 -24.96
C GLU A 381 4.51 17.67 -26.40
N GLY A 382 3.64 18.51 -26.95
CA GLY A 382 3.09 18.35 -28.30
C GLY A 382 1.91 17.40 -28.43
N SER A 383 1.51 16.70 -27.36
CA SER A 383 0.31 15.87 -27.35
C SER A 383 -0.96 16.72 -27.21
N GLU A 384 -2.04 16.26 -27.82
CA GLU A 384 -3.41 16.77 -27.57
C GLU A 384 -4.19 15.83 -26.62
N HIS A 385 -3.65 14.64 -26.32
CA HIS A 385 -4.28 13.70 -25.40
C HIS A 385 -4.12 14.13 -23.93
N LYS A 386 -5.14 13.87 -23.13
CA LYS A 386 -5.24 14.28 -21.74
C LYS A 386 -5.73 13.10 -20.92
N SER A 387 -4.82 12.22 -20.54
CA SER A 387 -5.15 11.02 -19.78
C SER A 387 -5.62 11.33 -18.35
N LEU A 388 -6.26 10.35 -17.73
CA LEU A 388 -6.48 10.34 -16.28
C LEU A 388 -5.15 10.53 -15.54
N HIS A 389 -4.08 9.88 -16.00
CA HIS A 389 -2.77 9.86 -15.35
C HIS A 389 -2.13 11.25 -15.26
N ALA A 390 -2.02 11.96 -16.37
CA ALA A 390 -1.44 13.31 -16.41
C ALA A 390 -2.20 14.28 -15.51
N ASN A 391 -3.53 14.19 -15.52
CA ASN A 391 -4.40 15.08 -14.76
C ASN A 391 -4.40 14.75 -13.25
N ALA A 392 -4.51 13.49 -12.87
CA ALA A 392 -4.49 13.07 -11.46
C ALA A 392 -3.14 13.36 -10.81
N ILE A 393 -2.03 13.03 -11.48
CA ILE A 393 -0.69 13.22 -10.90
C ILE A 393 -0.35 14.70 -10.70
N ALA A 394 -0.78 15.59 -11.60
CA ALA A 394 -0.54 17.03 -11.46
C ALA A 394 -1.21 17.61 -10.20
N VAL A 395 -2.39 17.12 -9.86
CA VAL A 395 -3.08 17.52 -8.62
C VAL A 395 -2.44 16.87 -7.41
N ALA A 396 -2.24 15.56 -7.44
CA ALA A 396 -1.68 14.79 -6.31
C ALA A 396 -0.26 15.25 -5.92
N MET A 397 0.56 15.67 -6.89
CA MET A 397 1.93 16.17 -6.62
C MET A 397 1.97 17.66 -6.26
N GLY A 398 0.83 18.38 -6.26
CA GLY A 398 0.77 19.79 -5.84
C GLY A 398 1.23 20.80 -6.90
N LEU A 399 1.14 20.46 -8.19
CA LEU A 399 1.44 21.37 -9.28
C LEU A 399 0.33 22.41 -9.54
N ILE A 400 -0.90 22.08 -9.15
CA ILE A 400 -2.08 22.92 -9.37
C ILE A 400 -2.47 23.61 -8.06
N ASP A 401 -2.19 24.91 -7.93
CA ASP A 401 -2.46 25.67 -6.69
C ASP A 401 -3.92 26.08 -6.55
N ASP A 402 -4.56 26.49 -7.64
CA ASP A 402 -5.92 27.04 -7.63
C ASP A 402 -6.95 25.93 -7.31
N ALA A 403 -7.73 26.14 -6.25
CA ALA A 403 -8.72 25.16 -5.78
C ALA A 403 -9.84 24.90 -6.81
N ASN A 404 -10.27 25.94 -7.57
CA ASN A 404 -11.28 25.75 -8.59
C ASN A 404 -10.72 24.98 -9.78
N HIS A 405 -9.44 25.18 -10.10
CA HIS A 405 -8.76 24.40 -11.13
C HIS A 405 -8.66 22.93 -10.71
N ARG A 406 -8.24 22.62 -9.47
CA ARG A 406 -8.24 21.24 -8.95
C ARG A 406 -9.63 20.59 -9.04
N ARG A 407 -10.71 21.31 -8.67
CA ARG A 407 -12.08 20.79 -8.77
C ARG A 407 -12.51 20.54 -10.23
N ARG A 408 -12.10 21.39 -11.19
CA ARG A 408 -12.35 21.13 -12.63
C ARG A 408 -11.65 19.87 -13.09
N ILE A 409 -10.38 19.68 -12.69
CA ILE A 409 -9.64 18.45 -12.99
C ILE A 409 -10.36 17.25 -12.33
N ALA A 410 -10.76 17.32 -11.06
CA ALA A 410 -11.50 16.24 -10.39
C ALA A 410 -12.80 15.88 -11.09
N ALA A 411 -13.55 16.87 -11.57
CA ALA A 411 -14.75 16.65 -12.39
C ALA A 411 -14.43 15.97 -13.72
N TYR A 412 -13.33 16.33 -14.37
CA TYR A 412 -12.85 15.65 -15.57
C TYR A 412 -12.46 14.19 -15.27
N LEU A 413 -11.70 13.95 -14.20
CA LEU A 413 -11.30 12.60 -13.76
C LEU A 413 -12.53 11.72 -13.52
N ASP A 414 -13.61 12.26 -12.94
CA ASP A 414 -14.86 11.51 -12.73
C ASP A 414 -15.51 11.07 -14.06
N THR A 415 -15.35 11.83 -15.14
CA THR A 415 -15.81 11.42 -16.48
C THR A 415 -15.02 10.26 -17.09
N ARG A 416 -13.77 10.06 -16.64
CA ARG A 416 -12.91 8.96 -17.11
C ARG A 416 -13.19 7.64 -16.40
N GLY A 417 -13.87 7.67 -15.27
CA GLY A 417 -14.06 6.50 -14.41
C GLY A 417 -12.72 5.96 -13.86
N MET A 418 -12.67 4.66 -13.56
CA MET A 418 -11.45 3.98 -13.11
C MET A 418 -10.55 3.60 -14.30
N ALA A 419 -10.16 4.58 -15.13
CA ALA A 419 -9.32 4.36 -16.32
C ALA A 419 -7.81 4.29 -15.96
N CYS A 420 -7.49 3.65 -14.83
CA CYS A 420 -6.13 3.40 -14.38
C CYS A 420 -6.04 2.05 -13.67
N SER A 421 -4.82 1.59 -13.41
CA SER A 421 -4.57 0.36 -12.67
C SER A 421 -4.86 0.51 -11.17
N VAL A 422 -4.79 -0.63 -10.50
CA VAL A 422 -4.83 -0.75 -9.04
C VAL A 422 -3.73 0.11 -8.37
N TYR A 423 -2.53 0.12 -8.95
CA TYR A 423 -1.40 0.95 -8.49
C TYR A 423 -1.69 2.45 -8.63
N PHE A 424 -2.09 2.91 -9.84
CA PHE A 424 -2.26 4.34 -10.07
C PHE A 424 -3.50 4.92 -9.38
N ALA A 425 -4.42 4.06 -8.93
CA ALA A 425 -5.57 4.46 -8.12
C ALA A 425 -5.16 5.19 -6.81
N GLN A 426 -3.96 4.94 -6.29
CA GLN A 426 -3.36 5.73 -5.20
C GLN A 426 -3.41 7.24 -5.52
N TYR A 427 -2.91 7.63 -6.69
CA TYR A 427 -2.80 9.03 -7.09
C TYR A 427 -4.13 9.63 -7.55
N LEU A 428 -5.03 8.81 -8.10
CA LEU A 428 -6.40 9.23 -8.40
C LEU A 428 -7.15 9.61 -7.12
N LEU A 429 -7.05 8.78 -6.08
CA LEU A 429 -7.69 9.04 -4.78
C LEU A 429 -7.06 10.25 -4.08
N GLU A 430 -5.72 10.39 -4.10
CA GLU A 430 -5.05 11.58 -3.60
C GLU A 430 -5.55 12.84 -4.32
N ALA A 431 -5.65 12.80 -5.65
CA ALA A 431 -6.12 13.95 -6.44
C ALA A 431 -7.55 14.38 -6.06
N PHE A 432 -8.46 13.44 -5.80
CA PHE A 432 -9.79 13.78 -5.34
C PHE A 432 -9.79 14.47 -3.98
N PHE A 433 -9.00 13.99 -3.03
CA PHE A 433 -8.89 14.62 -1.72
C PHE A 433 -8.20 15.99 -1.78
N GLU A 434 -7.13 16.14 -2.58
CA GLU A 434 -6.45 17.42 -2.78
C GLU A 434 -7.33 18.45 -3.52
N ALA A 435 -8.36 17.98 -4.22
CA ALA A 435 -9.37 18.82 -4.84
C ALA A 435 -10.58 19.11 -3.93
N ASP A 436 -10.57 18.75 -2.66
CA ASP A 436 -11.68 18.82 -1.71
C ASP A 436 -12.94 18.03 -2.18
N CYS A 437 -12.74 16.92 -2.89
CA CYS A 437 -13.79 16.08 -3.48
C CYS A 437 -13.88 14.71 -2.80
N ALA A 438 -13.94 14.67 -1.46
CA ALA A 438 -13.95 13.44 -0.66
C ALA A 438 -15.04 12.45 -1.08
N ASP A 439 -16.24 12.93 -1.47
CA ASP A 439 -17.32 12.05 -1.94
C ASP A 439 -16.96 11.31 -3.23
N LEU A 440 -16.17 11.91 -4.12
CA LEU A 440 -15.67 11.20 -5.30
C LEU A 440 -14.68 10.09 -4.86
N ALA A 441 -13.76 10.37 -3.96
CA ALA A 441 -12.85 9.35 -3.47
C ALA A 441 -13.61 8.18 -2.81
N ILE A 442 -14.61 8.45 -1.97
CA ILE A 442 -15.47 7.42 -1.35
C ILE A 442 -16.22 6.63 -2.43
N LYS A 443 -16.82 7.31 -3.43
CA LYS A 443 -17.51 6.69 -4.57
C LYS A 443 -16.59 5.68 -5.28
N TYR A 444 -15.34 6.07 -5.56
CA TYR A 444 -14.38 5.20 -6.26
C TYR A 444 -13.90 4.03 -5.39
N MET A 445 -13.65 4.25 -4.11
CA MET A 445 -13.27 3.18 -3.16
C MET A 445 -14.40 2.15 -2.97
N THR A 446 -15.67 2.55 -3.12
CA THR A 446 -16.84 1.69 -2.88
C THR A 446 -17.62 1.35 -4.15
N ALA A 447 -17.07 1.67 -5.32
CA ALA A 447 -17.73 1.40 -6.60
C ALA A 447 -18.00 -0.11 -6.78
N PRO A 448 -19.24 -0.50 -7.15
CA PRO A 448 -19.53 -1.86 -7.56
C PRO A 448 -18.93 -2.16 -8.94
N GLY A 449 -18.84 -3.44 -9.28
CA GLY A 449 -18.33 -3.91 -10.57
C GLY A 449 -16.87 -4.35 -10.54
N ASP A 450 -16.39 -4.82 -11.67
CA ASP A 450 -15.11 -5.53 -11.78
C ASP A 450 -13.86 -4.63 -11.84
N ARG A 451 -14.03 -3.30 -11.74
CA ARG A 451 -12.94 -2.31 -11.69
C ARG A 451 -12.98 -1.52 -10.38
N GLY A 452 -12.80 -2.22 -9.28
CA GLY A 452 -12.81 -1.65 -7.95
C GLY A 452 -12.61 -2.71 -6.87
N TRP A 453 -12.37 -2.28 -5.66
CA TRP A 453 -12.12 -3.16 -4.50
C TRP A 453 -13.32 -4.04 -4.14
N VAL A 454 -14.54 -3.52 -4.32
CA VAL A 454 -15.77 -4.32 -4.14
C VAL A 454 -15.78 -5.48 -5.13
N GLY A 455 -15.42 -5.24 -6.39
CA GLY A 455 -15.30 -6.28 -7.40
C GLY A 455 -14.26 -7.35 -7.08
N MET A 456 -13.11 -6.99 -6.48
CA MET A 456 -12.13 -7.99 -6.01
C MET A 456 -12.76 -8.92 -4.95
N MET A 457 -13.51 -8.35 -3.99
CA MET A 457 -14.21 -9.14 -2.98
C MET A 457 -15.34 -10.01 -3.56
N ASP A 458 -16.07 -9.49 -4.52
CA ASP A 458 -17.15 -10.23 -5.22
C ASP A 458 -16.60 -11.34 -6.11
N PHE A 459 -15.38 -11.17 -6.66
CA PHE A 459 -14.62 -12.22 -7.33
C PHE A 459 -14.18 -13.35 -6.36
N GLY A 460 -14.18 -13.07 -5.04
CA GLY A 460 -13.81 -13.99 -3.99
C GLY A 460 -12.39 -13.79 -3.46
N SER A 461 -11.66 -12.77 -3.93
CA SER A 461 -10.35 -12.47 -3.37
C SER A 461 -10.47 -11.94 -1.93
N THR A 462 -9.52 -12.32 -1.09
CA THR A 462 -9.42 -11.91 0.32
C THR A 462 -8.16 -11.10 0.61
N ILE A 463 -7.32 -10.95 -0.40
CA ILE A 463 -6.16 -10.05 -0.48
C ILE A 463 -6.39 -9.17 -1.73
N THR A 464 -5.86 -7.97 -1.78
CA THR A 464 -5.93 -7.13 -2.98
C THR A 464 -5.18 -7.79 -4.14
N MET A 465 -5.71 -7.58 -5.35
CA MET A 465 -5.21 -8.23 -6.57
C MET A 465 -4.20 -7.32 -7.27
N GLU A 466 -3.37 -7.90 -8.13
CA GLU A 466 -2.40 -7.17 -8.96
C GLU A 466 -3.07 -6.25 -10.00
N ALA A 467 -4.20 -6.68 -10.55
CA ALA A 467 -5.02 -5.90 -11.48
C ALA A 467 -6.50 -6.01 -11.11
N TRP A 468 -7.35 -5.12 -11.64
CA TRP A 468 -8.78 -5.09 -11.29
C TRP A 468 -9.50 -6.40 -11.56
N ASN A 469 -9.15 -7.10 -12.63
CA ASN A 469 -9.78 -8.35 -13.03
C ASN A 469 -8.88 -9.17 -13.96
N MET A 470 -9.28 -10.41 -14.24
CA MET A 470 -8.52 -11.35 -15.11
C MET A 470 -8.46 -10.92 -16.57
N LYS A 471 -9.31 -9.99 -17.04
CA LYS A 471 -9.23 -9.46 -18.42
C LYS A 471 -8.11 -8.42 -18.54
N ALA A 472 -7.94 -7.60 -17.52
CA ALA A 472 -6.89 -6.59 -17.50
C ALA A 472 -5.49 -7.21 -17.47
N LYS A 473 -5.32 -8.32 -16.71
CA LYS A 473 -4.06 -9.05 -16.61
C LYS A 473 -4.32 -10.54 -16.36
N PRO A 474 -4.33 -11.38 -17.42
CA PRO A 474 -4.62 -12.83 -17.28
C PRO A 474 -3.62 -13.59 -16.40
N ASN A 475 -2.36 -13.15 -16.34
CA ASN A 475 -1.30 -13.77 -15.54
C ASN A 475 -1.09 -13.05 -14.18
N GLN A 476 -2.12 -12.40 -13.62
CA GLN A 476 -2.04 -11.79 -12.30
C GLN A 476 -2.06 -12.84 -11.19
N ASP A 477 -1.58 -12.46 -10.02
CA ASP A 477 -1.81 -13.15 -8.76
C ASP A 477 -2.96 -12.49 -7.95
N LEU A 478 -3.45 -13.21 -6.94
CA LEU A 478 -4.51 -12.74 -6.04
C LEU A 478 -3.97 -12.19 -4.72
N ASN A 479 -2.67 -11.93 -4.61
CA ASN A 479 -2.00 -11.54 -3.38
C ASN A 479 -0.95 -10.42 -3.62
N HIS A 480 -1.44 -9.20 -3.95
CA HIS A 480 -0.61 -8.07 -4.36
C HIS A 480 -0.99 -6.80 -3.58
N ALA A 481 -0.16 -6.42 -2.61
CA ALA A 481 -0.51 -5.36 -1.66
C ALA A 481 -0.50 -3.94 -2.23
N TRP A 482 0.08 -3.67 -3.40
CA TRP A 482 -0.02 -2.34 -4.03
C TRP A 482 -1.48 -1.92 -4.29
N GLY A 483 -2.41 -2.88 -4.26
CA GLY A 483 -3.84 -2.64 -4.31
C GLY A 483 -4.45 -2.14 -2.99
N ALA A 484 -3.71 -2.07 -1.92
CA ALA A 484 -4.24 -1.68 -0.60
C ALA A 484 -4.31 -0.15 -0.40
N ALA A 485 -4.07 0.66 -1.42
CA ALA A 485 -4.08 2.12 -1.38
C ALA A 485 -5.20 2.77 -0.55
N PRO A 486 -6.47 2.28 -0.54
CA PRO A 486 -7.52 2.85 0.31
C PRO A 486 -7.15 2.92 1.79
N LEU A 487 -6.29 2.05 2.29
CA LEU A 487 -5.92 2.00 3.71
C LEU A 487 -5.18 3.27 4.14
N ASN A 488 -4.13 3.65 3.42
CA ASN A 488 -3.40 4.88 3.72
C ASN A 488 -4.20 6.14 3.35
N ILE A 489 -5.00 6.09 2.30
CA ILE A 489 -5.89 7.19 1.89
C ILE A 489 -6.93 7.47 2.98
N ILE A 490 -7.53 6.45 3.56
CA ILE A 490 -8.44 6.60 4.70
C ILE A 490 -7.70 7.28 5.87
N SER A 491 -6.52 6.80 6.24
CA SER A 491 -5.75 7.36 7.35
C SER A 491 -5.31 8.81 7.10
N ARG A 492 -4.67 9.05 5.95
CA ARG A 492 -4.00 10.32 5.64
C ARG A 492 -4.96 11.44 5.23
N TYR A 493 -6.07 11.11 4.57
CA TYR A 493 -6.98 12.09 3.99
C TYR A 493 -8.39 12.01 4.58
N LEU A 494 -9.04 10.85 4.55
CA LEU A 494 -10.41 10.74 5.09
C LEU A 494 -10.43 11.09 6.59
N LEU A 495 -9.53 10.50 7.37
CA LEU A 495 -9.33 10.81 8.81
C LEU A 495 -8.38 12.00 8.99
N GLY A 496 -7.58 12.34 8.01
CA GLY A 496 -6.70 13.49 7.96
C GLY A 496 -5.51 13.44 8.93
N VAL A 497 -5.10 12.25 9.39
CA VAL A 497 -4.00 12.10 10.35
C VAL A 497 -2.67 12.04 9.61
N ARG A 498 -1.85 13.08 9.78
CA ARG A 498 -0.54 13.21 9.12
C ARG A 498 0.49 13.85 10.04
N PRO A 499 1.79 13.55 9.91
CA PRO A 499 2.83 14.30 10.62
C PRO A 499 2.96 15.71 10.03
N LEU A 500 2.92 16.74 10.86
CA LEU A 500 3.35 18.10 10.52
C LEU A 500 4.83 18.29 10.76
N GLU A 501 5.38 17.57 11.74
CA GLU A 501 6.81 17.52 12.03
C GLU A 501 7.23 16.05 12.13
N ALA A 502 8.44 15.76 11.69
CA ALA A 502 8.98 14.42 11.64
C ALA A 502 8.88 13.70 13.00
N GLY A 503 8.48 12.43 12.97
CA GLY A 503 8.23 11.63 14.17
C GLY A 503 6.93 11.99 14.89
N PHE A 504 5.98 12.62 14.19
CA PHE A 504 4.72 13.10 14.76
C PHE A 504 4.92 14.03 15.99
N LYS A 505 6.02 14.77 16.04
CA LYS A 505 6.25 15.79 17.09
C LYS A 505 5.16 16.84 17.09
N ARG A 506 4.59 17.14 15.94
CA ARG A 506 3.31 17.80 15.73
C ARG A 506 2.45 17.01 14.75
N ILE A 507 1.17 16.92 15.04
CA ILE A 507 0.19 16.13 14.27
C ILE A 507 -0.75 17.08 13.53
N LEU A 508 -1.15 16.72 12.32
CA LEU A 508 -2.35 17.26 11.66
C LEU A 508 -3.50 16.26 11.82
N VAL A 509 -4.66 16.78 12.22
CA VAL A 509 -5.94 16.07 12.13
C VAL A 509 -6.90 16.96 11.35
N ALA A 510 -7.10 16.63 10.07
CA ALA A 510 -7.93 17.39 9.13
C ALA A 510 -8.87 16.45 8.35
N PRO A 511 -9.93 15.92 9.00
CA PRO A 511 -10.81 14.95 8.38
C PRO A 511 -11.58 15.53 7.18
N GLN A 512 -11.62 14.77 6.09
CA GLN A 512 -12.42 15.05 4.90
C GLN A 512 -13.42 13.90 4.69
N LEU A 513 -14.53 13.93 5.41
CA LEU A 513 -15.43 12.79 5.55
C LEU A 513 -16.49 12.68 4.42
N GLY A 514 -16.57 13.69 3.53
CA GLY A 514 -17.65 13.73 2.52
C GLY A 514 -19.03 13.58 3.17
N SER A 515 -19.81 12.65 2.67
CA SER A 515 -21.17 12.34 3.14
C SER A 515 -21.23 11.44 4.39
N LEU A 516 -20.10 10.96 4.92
CA LEU A 516 -20.07 10.15 6.14
C LEU A 516 -20.50 10.97 7.36
N THR A 517 -21.40 10.42 8.17
CA THR A 517 -21.92 11.08 9.37
C THR A 517 -21.47 10.42 10.68
N ARG A 518 -21.01 9.18 10.62
CA ARG A 518 -20.48 8.44 11.75
C ARG A 518 -19.17 7.76 11.40
N VAL A 519 -18.14 8.10 12.16
CA VAL A 519 -16.79 7.52 12.01
C VAL A 519 -16.20 7.30 13.39
N SER A 520 -15.60 6.13 13.62
CA SER A 520 -14.75 5.84 14.78
C SER A 520 -13.47 5.20 14.28
N ALA A 521 -12.32 5.75 14.67
CA ALA A 521 -11.04 5.30 14.17
C ALA A 521 -9.92 5.39 15.20
N VAL A 522 -8.93 4.52 15.03
CA VAL A 522 -7.65 4.54 15.73
C VAL A 522 -6.54 4.48 14.69
N VAL A 523 -5.65 5.47 14.72
CA VAL A 523 -4.48 5.56 13.84
C VAL A 523 -3.22 5.55 14.70
N PRO A 524 -2.33 4.56 14.56
CA PRO A 524 -1.06 4.53 15.27
C PRO A 524 -0.11 5.59 14.72
N THR A 525 0.69 6.19 15.61
CA THR A 525 1.75 7.13 15.23
C THR A 525 2.97 6.90 16.12
N ALA A 526 4.14 7.41 15.72
CA ALA A 526 5.35 7.35 16.54
C ALA A 526 5.20 8.05 17.91
N ALA A 527 4.28 9.00 18.01
CA ALA A 527 3.98 9.70 19.28
C ALA A 527 2.92 8.97 20.14
N GLY A 528 2.30 7.90 19.60
CA GLY A 528 1.18 7.19 20.21
C GLY A 528 -0.07 7.19 19.32
N ALA A 529 -1.16 6.58 19.77
CA ALA A 529 -2.37 6.45 18.97
C ALA A 529 -3.20 7.75 18.94
N VAL A 530 -3.59 8.16 17.75
CA VAL A 530 -4.64 9.17 17.53
C VAL A 530 -5.99 8.45 17.45
N ARG A 531 -6.97 8.91 18.23
CA ARG A 531 -8.35 8.38 18.20
C ARG A 531 -9.29 9.47 17.71
N LEU A 532 -10.20 9.11 16.82
CA LEU A 532 -11.23 9.99 16.28
C LEU A 532 -12.60 9.36 16.43
N GLU A 533 -13.56 10.18 16.85
CA GLU A 533 -14.98 9.84 16.82
C GLU A 533 -15.75 11.02 16.21
N VAL A 534 -16.51 10.72 15.17
CA VAL A 534 -17.42 11.69 14.54
C VAL A 534 -18.83 11.20 14.65
N GLU A 535 -19.73 12.05 15.14
CA GLU A 535 -21.16 11.82 15.18
C GLU A 535 -21.88 13.09 14.71
N GLY A 536 -22.44 13.03 13.51
CA GLY A 536 -23.07 14.16 12.84
C GLY A 536 -22.11 15.33 12.65
N ARG A 537 -22.29 16.40 13.43
CA ARG A 537 -21.47 17.62 13.35
C ARG A 537 -20.37 17.71 14.41
N GLN A 538 -20.26 16.73 15.29
CA GLN A 538 -19.30 16.74 16.38
C GLN A 538 -18.09 15.85 16.03
N LEU A 539 -16.91 16.39 16.27
CA LEU A 539 -15.63 15.66 16.23
C LEU A 539 -15.06 15.57 17.64
N LYS A 540 -14.75 14.38 18.12
CA LYS A 540 -13.92 14.13 19.28
C LYS A 540 -12.60 13.55 18.82
N VAL A 541 -11.50 14.07 19.36
CA VAL A 541 -10.16 13.54 19.11
C VAL A 541 -9.41 13.33 20.42
N SER A 542 -8.66 12.25 20.49
CA SER A 542 -7.65 12.01 21.52
C SER A 542 -6.29 11.97 20.83
N VAL A 543 -5.39 12.87 21.18
CA VAL A 543 -4.10 13.05 20.51
C VAL A 543 -2.94 12.95 21.49
N PRO A 544 -1.84 12.25 21.10
CA PRO A 544 -0.70 12.02 21.99
C PRO A 544 0.33 13.17 22.00
N ALA A 545 0.27 14.08 21.04
CA ALA A 545 1.24 15.15 20.84
C ALA A 545 0.54 16.48 20.47
N PRO A 546 1.23 17.63 20.46
CA PRO A 546 0.69 18.89 19.96
C PRO A 546 0.09 18.72 18.56
N THR A 547 -1.15 19.13 18.40
CA THR A 547 -1.93 18.84 17.19
C THR A 547 -2.60 20.08 16.63
N LEU A 548 -2.56 20.21 15.30
CA LEU A 548 -3.38 21.13 14.52
C LEU A 548 -4.63 20.38 14.07
N VAL A 549 -5.79 20.76 14.59
CA VAL A 549 -7.08 20.19 14.17
C VAL A 549 -7.76 21.16 13.22
N VAL A 550 -8.12 20.69 12.04
CA VAL A 550 -8.94 21.44 11.08
C VAL A 550 -10.31 20.77 10.99
N TRP A 551 -11.33 21.48 11.47
CA TRP A 551 -12.70 20.97 11.48
C TRP A 551 -13.67 22.03 10.97
N LYS A 552 -14.42 21.69 9.90
CA LYS A 552 -15.42 22.60 9.27
C LYS A 552 -14.88 23.98 8.90
N GLY A 553 -13.64 24.03 8.42
CA GLY A 553 -12.98 25.27 8.02
C GLY A 553 -12.35 26.06 9.16
N GLU A 554 -12.54 25.65 10.41
CA GLU A 554 -11.87 26.23 11.57
C GLU A 554 -10.60 25.49 11.91
N THR A 555 -9.58 26.20 12.36
CA THR A 555 -8.27 25.67 12.71
C THR A 555 -8.01 25.86 14.19
N HIS A 556 -7.70 24.77 14.90
CA HIS A 556 -7.47 24.76 16.33
C HIS A 556 -6.10 24.15 16.66
N GLN A 557 -5.30 24.82 17.48
CA GLN A 557 -4.09 24.26 18.04
C GLN A 557 -4.39 23.68 19.42
N VAL A 558 -4.10 22.40 19.64
CA VAL A 558 -4.38 21.70 20.90
C VAL A 558 -3.15 20.97 21.42
N GLY A 559 -3.05 20.84 22.73
CA GLY A 559 -2.06 19.98 23.38
C GLY A 559 -2.49 18.51 23.38
N PRO A 560 -1.63 17.61 23.90
CA PRO A 560 -2.00 16.21 24.13
C PRO A 560 -3.25 16.10 25.01
N GLY A 561 -4.11 15.10 24.73
CA GLY A 561 -5.34 14.86 25.47
C GLY A 561 -6.59 14.72 24.60
N GLU A 562 -7.75 14.80 25.22
CA GLU A 562 -9.05 14.69 24.55
C GLU A 562 -9.65 16.08 24.28
N HIS A 563 -10.14 16.27 23.06
CA HIS A 563 -10.74 17.52 22.60
C HIS A 563 -12.03 17.24 21.84
N THR A 564 -12.97 18.19 21.91
CA THR A 564 -14.26 18.09 21.21
C THR A 564 -14.57 19.37 20.46
N PHE A 565 -14.93 19.24 19.18
CA PHE A 565 -15.28 20.32 18.26
C PHE A 565 -16.69 20.11 17.74
N ARG A 566 -17.44 21.22 17.51
CA ARG A 566 -18.85 21.17 17.08
C ARG A 566 -19.09 21.80 15.72
#